data_2282c2d5c26845fbb47716049ba319e1
#
_entry.id   2282c2d5c26845fbb47716049ba319e1
#
_cell.length_a   1.000
_cell.length_b   1.000
_cell.length_c   1.000
_cell.angle_alpha   90.00
_cell.angle_beta   90.00
_cell.angle_gamma   90.00
#
_symmetry.space_group_name_H-M   'P 1'
#
loop_
_entity.id
_entity.type
_entity.pdbx_description
1 polymer ?
#
loop_
_entity_poly.entity_id
_entity_poly.type
_entity_poly.pdbx_seq_one_letter_code
_entity_poly.pdbx_strand_id
1 'polypeptide(L)'
;ALVTTVKSTIPNKNTAFERFTASGPLALLPVAKNHCAVVWTRTDEDAKALMLGSEADFLAELQQCFGFKLGELSLTAPRRAFPLSLIRAEKMVADRAVIIGNAVHQLHPVAGQGFNLGLRDVVNLAEMLITQHEQNKDIGAADFLKKYAISRKKDHDRTIGFTDAVVKIFSNEWLALAAARNIGLALLDH
;
A
#
# COMPACT_ATOMS: atom_id res chain seq x y z
N ALA A 1 8.14 5.34 4.62
CA ALA A 1 7.23 4.93 5.68
C ALA A 1 8.00 4.46 6.92
N LEU A 2 7.44 4.73 8.08
CA LEU A 2 7.84 4.14 9.36
C LEU A 2 7.01 2.88 9.60
N VAL A 3 7.65 1.80 10.02
CA VAL A 3 7.01 0.51 10.30
C VAL A 3 7.44 0.04 11.68
N THR A 4 6.46 -0.41 12.47
CA THR A 4 6.68 -1.01 13.80
C THR A 4 5.46 -1.86 14.19
N THR A 5 5.46 -2.41 15.39
CA THR A 5 4.28 -3.03 16.00
C THR A 5 3.99 -2.35 17.33
N VAL A 6 2.72 -2.06 17.56
CA VAL A 6 2.24 -1.50 18.83
C VAL A 6 1.23 -2.42 19.49
N LYS A 7 1.21 -2.36 20.82
CA LYS A 7 0.14 -2.92 21.64
C LYS A 7 -0.82 -1.81 22.03
N SER A 8 -2.11 -2.08 21.98
CA SER A 8 -3.19 -1.17 22.35
C SER A 8 -3.89 -1.62 23.63
N THR A 9 -4.42 -0.68 24.42
CA THR A 9 -5.19 -1.01 25.63
C THR A 9 -6.60 -1.50 25.30
N ILE A 10 -7.16 -1.07 24.17
CA ILE A 10 -8.45 -1.54 23.66
C ILE A 10 -8.21 -2.55 22.53
N PRO A 11 -8.89 -3.71 22.51
CA PRO A 11 -8.75 -4.71 21.45
C PRO A 11 -9.14 -4.18 20.07
N ASN A 12 -8.35 -4.52 19.04
CA ASN A 12 -8.59 -4.10 17.65
C ASN A 12 -9.79 -4.81 16.97
N LYS A 13 -10.31 -5.89 17.55
CA LYS A 13 -11.46 -6.68 17.05
C LYS A 13 -11.28 -7.11 15.57
N ASN A 14 -10.05 -7.42 15.15
CA ASN A 14 -9.67 -7.77 13.77
C ASN A 14 -10.02 -6.67 12.75
N THR A 15 -10.07 -5.42 13.19
CA THR A 15 -10.35 -4.26 12.34
C THR A 15 -9.05 -3.60 11.94
N ALA A 16 -8.87 -3.36 10.65
CA ALA A 16 -7.82 -2.52 10.11
C ALA A 16 -8.28 -1.05 10.16
N PHE A 17 -7.39 -0.18 10.60
CA PHE A 17 -7.63 1.26 10.64
C PHE A 17 -6.68 1.94 9.69
N GLU A 18 -7.19 2.82 8.84
CA GLU A 18 -6.39 3.69 8.00
C GLU A 18 -6.86 5.13 8.17
N ARG A 19 -5.92 6.02 8.43
CA ARG A 19 -6.17 7.44 8.61
C ARG A 19 -5.26 8.22 7.67
N PHE A 20 -5.83 9.08 6.87
CA PHE A 20 -5.07 9.97 6.00
C PHE A 20 -4.62 11.21 6.77
N THR A 21 -3.33 11.52 6.69
CA THR A 21 -2.71 12.72 7.24
C THR A 21 -2.16 13.58 6.12
N ALA A 22 -1.73 14.81 6.41
CA ALA A 22 -1.11 15.69 5.40
C ALA A 22 0.13 15.08 4.74
N SER A 23 0.88 14.23 5.45
CA SER A 23 2.06 13.53 4.92
C SER A 23 1.75 12.18 4.26
N GLY A 24 0.48 11.74 4.29
CA GLY A 24 0.04 10.47 3.73
C GLY A 24 -0.68 9.55 4.73
N PRO A 25 -0.93 8.30 4.38
CA PRO A 25 -1.68 7.39 5.22
C PRO A 25 -0.91 6.92 6.46
N LEU A 26 -1.66 6.73 7.54
CA LEU A 26 -1.29 6.02 8.75
C LEU A 26 -2.20 4.81 8.89
N ALA A 27 -1.67 3.61 8.76
CA ALA A 27 -2.41 2.36 8.92
C ALA A 27 -2.01 1.65 10.22
N LEU A 28 -3.01 1.18 10.98
CA LEU A 28 -2.87 0.23 12.07
C LEU A 28 -3.59 -1.06 11.68
N LEU A 29 -2.80 -2.10 11.38
CA LEU A 29 -3.28 -3.37 10.84
C LEU A 29 -3.27 -4.44 11.94
N PRO A 30 -4.38 -5.15 12.20
CA PRO A 30 -4.45 -6.14 13.27
C PRO A 30 -3.52 -7.33 12.99
N VAL A 31 -2.64 -7.65 13.92
CA VAL A 31 -1.78 -8.84 13.87
C VAL A 31 -2.08 -9.83 15.01
N ALA A 32 -2.65 -9.33 16.12
CA ALA A 32 -3.18 -10.12 17.22
C ALA A 32 -4.22 -9.27 17.98
N LYS A 33 -4.94 -9.85 18.95
CA LYS A 33 -6.06 -9.22 19.67
C LYS A 33 -5.82 -7.76 20.09
N ASN A 34 -4.63 -7.47 20.61
CA ASN A 34 -4.25 -6.15 21.10
C ASN A 34 -2.98 -5.61 20.42
N HIS A 35 -2.57 -6.20 19.29
CA HIS A 35 -1.36 -5.77 18.57
C HIS A 35 -1.72 -5.37 17.15
N CYS A 36 -1.16 -4.25 16.73
CA CYS A 36 -1.29 -3.75 15.38
C CYS A 36 0.08 -3.49 14.76
N ALA A 37 0.28 -3.95 13.54
CA ALA A 37 1.37 -3.44 12.72
C ALA A 37 1.04 -2.01 12.30
N VAL A 38 2.00 -1.11 12.47
CA VAL A 38 1.92 0.30 12.07
C VAL A 38 2.64 0.47 10.74
N VAL A 39 1.98 1.09 9.78
CA VAL A 39 2.58 1.59 8.54
C VAL A 39 2.25 3.08 8.45
N TRP A 40 3.24 3.92 8.66
CA TRP A 40 3.05 5.35 8.80
C TRP A 40 3.86 6.13 7.77
N THR A 41 3.18 6.75 6.84
CA THR A 41 3.81 7.60 5.83
C THR A 41 4.14 8.96 6.44
N ARG A 42 5.41 9.35 6.33
CA ARG A 42 5.93 10.66 6.78
C ARG A 42 6.85 11.23 5.70
N THR A 43 7.13 12.51 5.77
CA THR A 43 8.22 13.11 4.98
C THR A 43 9.55 12.49 5.38
N ASP A 44 10.58 12.61 4.55
CA ASP A 44 11.90 12.07 4.88
C ASP A 44 12.51 12.74 6.13
N GLU A 45 12.25 14.04 6.32
CA GLU A 45 12.72 14.81 7.48
C GLU A 45 12.04 14.34 8.76
N ASP A 46 10.70 14.24 8.76
CA ASP A 46 9.93 13.77 9.92
C ASP A 46 10.28 12.32 10.25
N ALA A 47 10.42 11.47 9.23
CA ALA A 47 10.79 10.07 9.44
C ALA A 47 12.17 9.95 10.11
N LYS A 48 13.16 10.73 9.68
CA LYS A 48 14.47 10.79 10.33
C LYS A 48 14.39 11.28 11.76
N ALA A 49 13.66 12.37 12.02
CA ALA A 49 13.46 12.91 13.36
C ALA A 49 12.81 11.87 14.30
N LEU A 50 11.75 11.21 13.85
CA LEU A 50 11.05 10.17 14.60
C LEU A 50 11.88 8.89 14.81
N MET A 51 12.82 8.58 13.92
CA MET A 51 13.75 7.46 14.10
C MET A 51 14.86 7.76 15.10
N LEU A 52 15.34 9.02 15.18
CA LEU A 52 16.39 9.47 16.09
C LEU A 52 15.85 9.85 17.47
N GLY A 53 14.58 10.29 17.55
CA GLY A 53 13.93 10.68 18.79
C GLY A 53 13.68 9.51 19.74
N SER A 54 13.25 9.80 20.94
CA SER A 54 12.92 8.80 21.96
C SER A 54 11.69 7.97 21.57
N GLU A 55 11.50 6.82 22.22
CA GLU A 55 10.27 6.03 22.06
C GLU A 55 9.03 6.81 22.54
N ALA A 56 9.19 7.62 23.58
CA ALA A 56 8.13 8.44 24.12
C ALA A 56 7.66 9.50 23.12
N ASP A 57 8.60 10.20 22.47
CA ASP A 57 8.28 11.19 21.43
C ASP A 57 7.57 10.55 20.23
N PHE A 58 8.07 9.40 19.79
CA PHE A 58 7.46 8.65 18.71
C PHE A 58 6.02 8.24 19.04
N LEU A 59 5.80 7.69 20.24
CA LEU A 59 4.47 7.26 20.68
C LEU A 59 3.51 8.44 20.87
N ALA A 60 3.99 9.57 21.39
CA ALA A 60 3.20 10.79 21.55
C ALA A 60 2.70 11.30 20.17
N GLU A 61 3.60 11.38 19.20
CA GLU A 61 3.26 11.81 17.84
C GLU A 61 2.32 10.81 17.14
N LEU A 62 2.59 9.50 17.28
CA LEU A 62 1.71 8.46 16.75
C LEU A 62 0.32 8.51 17.36
N GLN A 63 0.24 8.69 18.68
CA GLN A 63 -1.04 8.80 19.41
C GLN A 63 -1.81 10.03 19.00
N GLN A 64 -1.14 11.16 18.82
CA GLN A 64 -1.76 12.40 18.35
C GLN A 64 -2.31 12.22 16.93
N CYS A 65 -1.54 11.60 16.03
CA CYS A 65 -1.98 11.35 14.66
C CYS A 65 -3.10 10.32 14.56
N PHE A 66 -3.06 9.25 15.34
CA PHE A 66 -4.06 8.17 15.28
C PHE A 66 -5.29 8.49 16.13
N GLY A 67 -5.14 9.15 17.27
CA GLY A 67 -6.19 9.34 18.27
C GLY A 67 -6.31 8.14 19.22
N PHE A 68 -7.33 8.16 20.09
CA PHE A 68 -7.51 7.18 21.17
C PHE A 68 -8.54 6.08 20.88
N LYS A 69 -8.86 5.80 19.62
CA LYS A 69 -9.86 4.79 19.24
C LYS A 69 -9.49 3.37 19.73
N LEU A 70 -8.18 3.08 19.82
CA LEU A 70 -7.64 1.84 20.39
C LEU A 70 -7.07 2.02 21.81
N GLY A 71 -7.40 3.13 22.47
CA GLY A 71 -6.83 3.51 23.76
C GLY A 71 -5.36 3.92 23.63
N GLU A 72 -4.59 3.71 24.67
CA GLU A 72 -3.16 4.02 24.69
C GLU A 72 -2.35 2.97 23.91
N LEU A 73 -1.32 3.45 23.20
CA LEU A 73 -0.42 2.64 22.39
C LEU A 73 0.95 2.52 23.09
N SER A 74 1.55 1.34 23.00
CA SER A 74 2.92 1.09 23.44
C SER A 74 3.70 0.31 22.39
N LEU A 75 5.00 0.59 22.23
CA LEU A 75 5.84 -0.13 21.28
C LEU A 75 6.10 -1.57 21.74
N THR A 76 6.03 -2.51 20.79
CA THR A 76 6.37 -3.92 21.03
C THR A 76 7.39 -4.47 20.04
N ALA A 77 7.81 -3.65 19.08
CA ALA A 77 8.86 -3.98 18.13
C ALA A 77 9.70 -2.75 17.79
N PRO A 78 10.94 -2.93 17.34
CA PRO A 78 11.79 -1.82 16.89
C PRO A 78 11.14 -1.04 15.75
N ARG A 79 11.34 0.27 15.75
CA ARG A 79 10.98 1.13 14.62
C ARG A 79 11.91 0.88 13.45
N ARG A 80 11.36 0.89 12.22
CA ARG A 80 12.12 0.78 10.97
C ARG A 80 11.60 1.79 9.97
N ALA A 81 12.50 2.38 9.19
CA ALA A 81 12.15 3.30 8.12
C ALA A 81 12.42 2.65 6.76
N PHE A 82 11.46 2.77 5.85
CA PHE A 82 11.56 2.31 4.47
C PHE A 82 11.24 3.47 3.53
N PRO A 83 12.11 3.76 2.54
CA PRO A 83 11.78 4.76 1.54
C PRO A 83 10.55 4.31 0.73
N LEU A 84 9.64 5.25 0.46
CA LEU A 84 8.50 5.02 -0.41
C LEU A 84 8.75 5.75 -1.72
N SER A 85 8.74 5.01 -2.82
CA SER A 85 8.82 5.56 -4.16
C SER A 85 7.88 4.81 -5.07
N LEU A 86 7.18 5.54 -5.94
CA LEU A 86 6.47 4.93 -7.04
C LEU A 86 7.51 4.53 -8.09
N ILE A 87 7.72 3.23 -8.24
CA ILE A 87 8.62 2.69 -9.27
C ILE A 87 7.76 1.89 -10.25
N ARG A 88 8.06 2.06 -11.53
CA ARG A 88 7.45 1.27 -12.61
C ARG A 88 8.52 0.92 -13.62
N ALA A 89 8.61 -0.36 -13.98
CA ALA A 89 9.47 -0.80 -15.06
C ALA A 89 8.95 -0.26 -16.41
N GLU A 90 9.84 0.19 -17.26
CA GLU A 90 9.49 0.63 -18.61
C GLU A 90 8.96 -0.53 -19.47
N LYS A 91 9.51 -1.71 -19.26
CA LYS A 91 9.12 -2.95 -19.96
C LYS A 91 8.96 -4.07 -18.96
N MET A 92 7.85 -4.80 -19.04
CA MET A 92 7.62 -6.00 -18.22
C MET A 92 8.07 -7.29 -18.92
N VAL A 93 8.37 -7.25 -20.20
CA VAL A 93 8.80 -8.41 -21.00
C VAL A 93 10.05 -8.09 -21.80
N ALA A 94 10.91 -9.09 -21.95
CA ALA A 94 12.09 -9.09 -22.77
C ALA A 94 12.19 -10.40 -23.55
N ASP A 95 13.32 -10.69 -24.21
CA ASP A 95 13.50 -11.96 -24.89
C ASP A 95 13.38 -13.14 -23.91
N ARG A 96 12.33 -13.94 -24.09
CA ARG A 96 11.99 -15.13 -23.27
C ARG A 96 11.91 -14.87 -21.76
N ALA A 97 11.71 -13.62 -21.34
CA ALA A 97 11.66 -13.23 -19.94
C ALA A 97 10.47 -12.32 -19.64
N VAL A 98 9.90 -12.49 -18.44
CA VAL A 98 8.86 -11.63 -17.90
C VAL A 98 9.17 -11.31 -16.44
N ILE A 99 8.97 -10.07 -16.04
CA ILE A 99 9.03 -9.63 -14.64
C ILE A 99 7.62 -9.38 -14.13
N ILE A 100 7.35 -9.69 -12.85
CA ILE A 100 6.03 -9.58 -12.23
C ILE A 100 6.15 -8.99 -10.81
N GLY A 101 5.01 -8.55 -10.25
CA GLY A 101 4.95 -8.05 -8.88
C GLY A 101 5.83 -6.82 -8.66
N ASN A 102 6.55 -6.78 -7.54
CA ASN A 102 7.39 -5.63 -7.17
C ASN A 102 8.54 -5.35 -8.14
N ALA A 103 8.95 -6.31 -8.96
CA ALA A 103 9.93 -6.08 -10.01
C ALA A 103 9.38 -5.23 -11.17
N VAL A 104 8.05 -5.21 -11.35
CA VAL A 104 7.38 -4.38 -12.36
C VAL A 104 6.93 -3.05 -11.79
N HIS A 105 6.40 -3.06 -10.56
CA HIS A 105 5.81 -1.87 -9.95
C HIS A 105 5.96 -1.92 -8.43
N GLN A 106 6.36 -0.80 -7.86
CA GLN A 106 6.27 -0.54 -6.43
C GLN A 106 5.30 0.61 -6.22
N LEU A 107 4.20 0.35 -5.52
CA LEU A 107 3.14 1.31 -5.29
C LEU A 107 3.23 1.92 -3.89
N HIS A 108 2.57 3.06 -3.70
CA HIS A 108 2.29 3.54 -2.36
C HIS A 108 1.48 2.50 -1.58
N PRO A 109 1.76 2.30 -0.26
CA PRO A 109 1.13 1.26 0.56
C PRO A 109 -0.33 1.57 0.94
N VAL A 110 -1.08 2.22 0.05
CA VAL A 110 -2.49 2.57 0.24
C VAL A 110 -3.35 1.34 -0.03
N ALA A 111 -4.20 1.00 0.92
CA ALA A 111 -5.17 -0.11 0.82
C ALA A 111 -4.54 -1.46 0.41
N GLY A 112 -3.22 -1.67 0.63
CA GLY A 112 -2.54 -2.92 0.34
C GLY A 112 -2.56 -3.37 -1.14
N GLN A 113 -2.78 -2.46 -2.08
CA GLN A 113 -3.00 -2.79 -3.49
C GLN A 113 -1.78 -3.37 -4.21
N GLY A 114 -0.55 -3.06 -3.76
CA GLY A 114 0.67 -3.53 -4.41
C GLY A 114 0.78 -5.06 -4.43
N PHE A 115 0.57 -5.72 -3.30
CA PHE A 115 0.56 -7.18 -3.21
C PHE A 115 -0.56 -7.80 -4.06
N ASN A 116 -1.77 -7.25 -3.97
CA ASN A 116 -2.92 -7.75 -4.72
C ASN A 116 -2.71 -7.64 -6.24
N LEU A 117 -2.09 -6.55 -6.71
CA LEU A 117 -1.75 -6.38 -8.12
C LEU A 117 -0.73 -7.42 -8.57
N GLY A 118 0.33 -7.66 -7.77
CA GLY A 118 1.32 -8.69 -8.03
C GLY A 118 0.72 -10.11 -8.07
N LEU A 119 -0.21 -10.41 -7.17
CA LEU A 119 -0.91 -11.69 -7.16
C LEU A 119 -1.77 -11.88 -8.43
N ARG A 120 -2.45 -10.82 -8.89
CA ARG A 120 -3.18 -10.87 -10.17
C ARG A 120 -2.23 -11.04 -11.37
N ASP A 121 -1.00 -10.52 -11.30
CA ASP A 121 0.02 -10.77 -12.33
C ASP A 121 0.37 -12.25 -12.39
N VAL A 122 0.59 -12.89 -11.23
CA VAL A 122 0.90 -14.32 -11.13
C VAL A 122 -0.23 -15.18 -11.70
N VAL A 123 -1.47 -14.93 -11.26
CA VAL A 123 -2.64 -15.71 -11.70
C VAL A 123 -2.83 -15.61 -13.21
N ASN A 124 -2.81 -14.39 -13.75
CA ASN A 124 -3.00 -14.18 -15.19
C ASN A 124 -1.86 -14.83 -16.01
N LEU A 125 -0.60 -14.71 -15.55
CA LEU A 125 0.52 -15.36 -16.22
C LEU A 125 0.38 -16.88 -16.19
N ALA A 126 0.02 -17.46 -15.04
CA ALA A 126 -0.15 -18.90 -14.89
C ALA A 126 -1.23 -19.45 -15.83
N GLU A 127 -2.43 -18.82 -15.89
CA GLU A 127 -3.51 -19.20 -16.78
C GLU A 127 -3.08 -19.15 -18.26
N MET A 128 -2.39 -18.09 -18.65
CA MET A 128 -1.88 -17.93 -20.01
C MET A 128 -0.80 -18.97 -20.37
N LEU A 129 0.12 -19.27 -19.43
CA LEU A 129 1.16 -20.28 -19.61
C LEU A 129 0.56 -21.69 -19.78
N ILE A 130 -0.42 -22.06 -18.94
CA ILE A 130 -1.11 -23.34 -19.02
C ILE A 130 -1.76 -23.50 -20.40
N THR A 131 -2.54 -22.50 -20.81
CA THR A 131 -3.22 -22.50 -22.11
C THR A 131 -2.23 -22.63 -23.29
N GLN A 132 -1.10 -21.90 -23.22
CA GLN A 132 -0.07 -21.94 -24.26
C GLN A 132 0.61 -23.32 -24.33
N HIS A 133 0.87 -23.91 -23.16
CA HIS A 133 1.48 -25.24 -23.03
C HIS A 133 0.55 -26.35 -23.55
N GLU A 134 -0.73 -26.33 -23.19
CA GLU A 134 -1.74 -27.31 -23.67
C GLU A 134 -1.89 -27.28 -25.18
N GLN A 135 -1.64 -26.13 -25.80
CA GLN A 135 -1.63 -25.98 -27.26
C GLN A 135 -0.31 -26.40 -27.90
N ASN A 136 0.64 -26.94 -27.13
CA ASN A 136 2.00 -27.29 -27.58
C ASN A 136 2.74 -26.12 -28.24
N LYS A 137 2.49 -24.88 -27.78
CA LYS A 137 3.15 -23.67 -28.26
C LYS A 137 4.28 -23.24 -27.34
N ASP A 138 5.25 -22.53 -27.91
CA ASP A 138 6.38 -22.01 -27.14
C ASP A 138 5.89 -20.96 -26.09
N ILE A 139 6.09 -21.27 -24.80
CA ILE A 139 5.72 -20.40 -23.67
C ILE A 139 6.62 -19.17 -23.55
N GLY A 140 7.76 -19.15 -24.22
CA GLY A 140 8.68 -18.01 -24.28
C GLY A 140 8.56 -17.19 -25.57
N ALA A 141 7.57 -17.49 -26.44
CA ALA A 141 7.39 -16.77 -27.70
C ALA A 141 7.13 -15.27 -27.48
N ALA A 142 7.76 -14.42 -28.28
CA ALA A 142 7.67 -12.98 -28.15
C ALA A 142 6.20 -12.48 -28.24
N ASP A 143 5.39 -13.04 -29.13
CA ASP A 143 3.99 -12.67 -29.28
C ASP A 143 3.15 -13.06 -28.07
N PHE A 144 3.46 -14.19 -27.43
CA PHE A 144 2.82 -14.60 -26.19
C PHE A 144 3.14 -13.64 -25.05
N LEU A 145 4.41 -13.35 -24.84
CA LEU A 145 4.85 -12.41 -23.79
C LEU A 145 4.28 -10.99 -24.02
N LYS A 146 4.22 -10.55 -25.26
CA LYS A 146 3.61 -9.26 -25.63
C LYS A 146 2.11 -9.24 -25.30
N LYS A 147 1.36 -10.31 -25.58
CA LYS A 147 -0.06 -10.43 -25.22
C LYS A 147 -0.25 -10.33 -23.70
N TYR A 148 0.59 -11.02 -22.93
CA TYR A 148 0.58 -10.91 -21.47
C TYR A 148 0.79 -9.45 -21.01
N ALA A 149 1.84 -8.78 -21.50
CA ALA A 149 2.13 -7.40 -21.15
C ALA A 149 0.96 -6.45 -21.44
N ILE A 150 0.29 -6.61 -22.58
CA ILE A 150 -0.88 -5.82 -22.97
C ILE A 150 -2.07 -6.10 -22.03
N SER A 151 -2.32 -7.36 -21.68
CA SER A 151 -3.42 -7.72 -20.77
C SER A 151 -3.25 -7.10 -19.38
N ARG A 152 -2.00 -7.03 -18.90
CA ARG A 152 -1.71 -6.49 -17.56
C ARG A 152 -1.67 -4.96 -17.51
N LYS A 153 -1.32 -4.32 -18.63
CA LYS A 153 -1.15 -2.84 -18.69
C LYS A 153 -2.38 -2.10 -18.18
N LYS A 154 -3.58 -2.49 -18.58
CA LYS A 154 -4.83 -1.82 -18.18
C LYS A 154 -5.10 -1.93 -16.69
N ASP A 155 -4.86 -3.12 -16.09
CA ASP A 155 -5.04 -3.35 -14.66
C ASP A 155 -4.00 -2.57 -13.85
N HIS A 156 -2.75 -2.54 -14.29
CA HIS A 156 -1.69 -1.73 -13.68
C HIS A 156 -2.02 -0.24 -13.72
N ASP A 157 -2.35 0.29 -14.91
CA ASP A 157 -2.67 1.72 -15.07
C ASP A 157 -3.87 2.13 -14.20
N ARG A 158 -4.90 1.27 -14.11
CA ARG A 158 -6.08 1.52 -13.27
C ARG A 158 -5.73 1.49 -11.77
N THR A 159 -4.98 0.50 -11.32
CA THR A 159 -4.61 0.35 -9.90
C THR A 159 -3.68 1.46 -9.46
N ILE A 160 -2.65 1.78 -10.25
CA ILE A 160 -1.71 2.87 -9.98
C ILE A 160 -2.47 4.22 -9.96
N GLY A 161 -3.30 4.47 -10.96
CA GLY A 161 -4.09 5.70 -11.03
C GLY A 161 -5.05 5.84 -9.84
N PHE A 162 -5.68 4.75 -9.41
CA PHE A 162 -6.54 4.74 -8.24
C PHE A 162 -5.77 5.07 -6.95
N THR A 163 -4.66 4.37 -6.68
CA THR A 163 -3.87 4.61 -5.46
C THR A 163 -3.28 6.02 -5.42
N ASP A 164 -2.80 6.53 -6.53
CA ASP A 164 -2.29 7.90 -6.66
C ASP A 164 -3.41 8.94 -6.44
N ALA A 165 -4.59 8.72 -7.02
CA ALA A 165 -5.75 9.60 -6.83
C ALA A 165 -6.22 9.61 -5.37
N VAL A 166 -6.29 8.44 -4.71
CA VAL A 166 -6.66 8.36 -3.29
C VAL A 166 -5.67 9.16 -2.43
N VAL A 167 -4.37 8.96 -2.61
CA VAL A 167 -3.36 9.73 -1.86
C VAL A 167 -3.56 11.23 -2.10
N LYS A 168 -3.66 11.68 -3.35
CA LYS A 168 -3.82 13.10 -3.69
C LYS A 168 -5.10 13.72 -3.12
N ILE A 169 -6.22 13.00 -3.15
CA ILE A 169 -7.51 13.49 -2.65
C ILE A 169 -7.51 13.56 -1.12
N PHE A 170 -6.96 12.54 -0.44
CA PHE A 170 -7.05 12.43 1.00
C PHE A 170 -5.91 13.12 1.76
N SER A 171 -4.77 13.37 1.12
CA SER A 171 -3.64 14.12 1.70
C SER A 171 -3.63 15.61 1.30
N ASN A 172 -4.77 16.14 0.81
CA ASN A 172 -4.90 17.53 0.39
C ASN A 172 -5.74 18.33 1.40
N GLU A 173 -5.27 19.54 1.72
CA GLU A 173 -5.91 20.44 2.69
C GLU A 173 -6.88 21.45 2.05
N TRP A 174 -7.15 21.38 0.75
CA TRP A 174 -8.10 22.28 0.08
C TRP A 174 -9.51 22.10 0.66
N LEU A 175 -10.08 23.18 1.22
CA LEU A 175 -11.39 23.17 1.87
C LEU A 175 -12.50 22.61 0.98
N ALA A 176 -12.52 22.97 -0.31
CA ALA A 176 -13.51 22.46 -1.26
C ALA A 176 -13.38 20.93 -1.46
N LEU A 177 -12.16 20.41 -1.53
CA LEU A 177 -11.89 18.98 -1.67
C LEU A 177 -12.23 18.22 -0.36
N ALA A 178 -11.93 18.84 0.79
CA ALA A 178 -12.28 18.28 2.09
C ALA A 178 -13.79 18.18 2.28
N ALA A 179 -14.56 19.20 1.87
CA ALA A 179 -16.02 19.19 1.90
C ALA A 179 -16.60 18.10 0.97
N ALA A 180 -16.13 18.03 -0.28
CA ALA A 180 -16.56 17.02 -1.24
C ALA A 180 -16.26 15.58 -0.76
N ARG A 181 -15.07 15.37 -0.17
CA ARG A 181 -14.68 14.10 0.44
C ARG A 181 -15.60 13.71 1.59
N ASN A 182 -15.90 14.63 2.51
CA ASN A 182 -16.75 14.36 3.67
C ASN A 182 -18.19 14.05 3.25
N ILE A 183 -18.72 14.76 2.24
CA ILE A 183 -20.04 14.45 1.66
C ILE A 183 -20.02 13.07 0.99
N GLY A 184 -18.99 12.76 0.20
CA GLY A 184 -18.84 11.46 -0.45
C GLY A 184 -18.76 10.30 0.54
N LEU A 185 -18.01 10.46 1.64
CA LEU A 185 -17.91 9.46 2.70
C LEU A 185 -19.24 9.29 3.44
N ALA A 186 -19.96 10.39 3.75
CA ALA A 186 -21.27 10.33 4.39
C ALA A 186 -22.32 9.61 3.52
N LEU A 187 -22.24 9.75 2.18
CA LEU A 187 -23.12 9.04 1.25
C LEU A 187 -22.79 7.53 1.12
N LEU A 188 -21.56 7.13 1.43
CA LEU A 188 -21.14 5.71 1.42
C LEU A 188 -21.44 4.99 2.73
N ASP A 189 -21.71 5.71 3.80
CA ASP A 189 -21.98 5.17 5.13
C ASP A 189 -23.49 4.86 5.33
N HIS A 190 -24.32 5.16 4.33
CA HIS A 190 -25.75 4.85 4.22
C HIS A 190 -26.00 3.78 3.15
#